data_8ec49d0bbbe5bbe0c9113d05404bbef9
#
_entry.id   8ec49d0bbbe5bbe0c9113d05404bbef9
#
_cell.length_a   1.000
_cell.length_b   1.000
_cell.length_c   1.000
_cell.angle_alpha   90.00
_cell.angle_beta   90.00
_cell.angle_gamma   90.00
#
_symmetry.space_group_name_H-M   'P 1'
#
loop_
_entity.id
_entity.type
_entity.pdbx_description
1 polymer ?
#
loop_
_entity_poly.entity_id
_entity_poly.type
_entity_poly.pdbx_seq_one_letter_code
_entity_poly.pdbx_strand_id
1 'polypeptide(L)'
;MNIKILQLIEGAKQAKGLTVVIDVFRAMSVEAYLLSRGAEKIIPVGDANLAYKLKEENPTYILAGERHGKIMPGFDLGNSPDDVLKTDVKGKTVVHTTSAGTQGIANATGADEILGASLVNARATAKYIAKSGYENVSIVCMGLEALSPTEEDTLCAEYIKAIVEGKESELDMKKEIESLKTTSGAKFFDKAQNDVFPENDFYLSTDLDKFDFVIKLSEDENGMKVMKKVEL
;
A
#
# COMPACT_ATOMS: atom_id res chain seq x y z
N MET A 1 6.22 -23.74 0.42
CA MET A 1 5.40 -22.52 0.27
C MET A 1 5.05 -22.31 -1.21
N ASN A 2 3.81 -22.06 -1.51
CA ASN A 2 3.32 -21.78 -2.87
C ASN A 2 2.95 -20.31 -2.97
N ILE A 3 3.73 -19.52 -3.73
CA ILE A 3 3.52 -18.08 -3.87
C ILE A 3 2.92 -17.80 -5.25
N LYS A 4 1.75 -17.15 -5.27
CA LYS A 4 1.06 -16.73 -6.50
C LYS A 4 1.04 -15.22 -6.57
N ILE A 5 1.45 -14.66 -7.71
CA ILE A 5 1.26 -13.25 -8.04
C ILE A 5 -0.06 -13.13 -8.79
N LEU A 6 -0.95 -12.32 -8.29
CA LEU A 6 -2.30 -12.07 -8.80
C LEU A 6 -2.44 -10.59 -9.15
N GLN A 7 -3.40 -10.25 -10.00
CA GLN A 7 -3.55 -8.89 -10.51
C GLN A 7 -4.97 -8.37 -10.25
N LEU A 8 -5.04 -7.10 -9.83
CA LEU A 8 -6.27 -6.31 -9.77
C LEU A 8 -7.33 -6.87 -8.82
N ILE A 9 -8.56 -6.38 -8.92
CA ILE A 9 -9.71 -6.80 -8.10
C ILE A 9 -9.98 -8.30 -8.23
N GLU A 10 -9.90 -8.84 -9.44
CA GLU A 10 -10.15 -10.28 -9.65
C GLU A 10 -9.06 -11.14 -8.99
N GLY A 11 -7.83 -10.65 -8.95
CA GLY A 11 -6.76 -11.27 -8.16
C GLY A 11 -7.03 -11.22 -6.67
N ALA A 12 -7.49 -10.08 -6.14
CA ALA A 12 -7.86 -9.93 -4.74
C ALA A 12 -8.98 -10.92 -4.32
N LYS A 13 -10.02 -11.05 -5.13
CA LYS A 13 -11.12 -12.01 -4.89
C LYS A 13 -10.66 -13.49 -4.89
N GLN A 14 -9.62 -13.80 -5.65
CA GLN A 14 -9.05 -15.16 -5.74
C GLN A 14 -7.98 -15.44 -4.68
N ALA A 15 -7.54 -14.42 -3.94
CA ALA A 15 -6.49 -14.53 -2.94
C ALA A 15 -6.87 -15.48 -1.81
N LYS A 16 -5.89 -16.27 -1.34
CA LYS A 16 -6.04 -17.26 -0.26
C LYS A 16 -4.76 -17.34 0.57
N GLY A 17 -4.91 -17.77 1.81
CA GLY A 17 -3.83 -17.88 2.75
C GLY A 17 -3.33 -16.50 3.19
N LEU A 18 -2.02 -16.36 3.40
CA LEU A 18 -1.42 -15.05 3.64
C LEU A 18 -1.48 -14.23 2.35
N THR A 19 -2.16 -13.11 2.40
CA THR A 19 -2.36 -12.24 1.23
C THR A 19 -1.63 -10.92 1.43
N VAL A 20 -0.81 -10.54 0.44
CA VAL A 20 -0.12 -9.26 0.41
C VAL A 20 -0.76 -8.39 -0.67
N VAL A 21 -1.34 -7.27 -0.28
CA VAL A 21 -1.90 -6.28 -1.21
C VAL A 21 -0.82 -5.24 -1.51
N ILE A 22 -0.44 -5.12 -2.79
CA ILE A 22 0.58 -4.18 -3.26
C ILE A 22 -0.08 -3.01 -4.00
N ASP A 23 0.32 -1.79 -3.62
CA ASP A 23 0.01 -0.55 -4.34
C ASP A 23 1.18 0.43 -4.07
N VAL A 24 2.20 0.36 -4.93
CA VAL A 24 3.42 1.17 -4.78
C VAL A 24 3.15 2.63 -5.06
N PHE A 25 2.38 2.91 -6.11
CA PHE A 25 2.03 4.28 -6.50
C PHE A 25 0.53 4.56 -6.37
N ARG A 26 0.02 4.81 -5.08
CA ARG A 26 0.81 5.25 -3.91
C ARG A 26 0.26 4.70 -2.59
N ALA A 27 -0.87 3.97 -2.58
CA ALA A 27 -1.63 3.72 -1.35
C ALA A 27 -0.83 3.04 -0.24
N MET A 28 -0.13 1.94 -0.52
CA MET A 28 0.62 1.23 0.52
C MET A 28 1.90 1.95 0.90
N SER A 29 2.48 2.77 0.03
CA SER A 29 3.55 3.68 0.38
C SER A 29 3.06 4.74 1.38
N VAL A 30 1.91 5.37 1.13
CA VAL A 30 1.28 6.33 2.05
C VAL A 30 1.02 5.70 3.41
N GLU A 31 0.46 4.49 3.47
CA GLU A 31 0.23 3.79 4.74
C GLU A 31 1.53 3.52 5.51
N ALA A 32 2.60 3.13 4.80
CA ALA A 32 3.90 2.93 5.42
C ALA A 32 4.44 4.23 6.04
N TYR A 33 4.35 5.35 5.32
CA TYR A 33 4.76 6.65 5.85
C TYR A 33 3.87 7.11 7.01
N LEU A 34 2.55 6.96 6.94
CA LEU A 34 1.63 7.28 8.05
C LEU A 34 2.03 6.55 9.33
N LEU A 35 2.22 5.23 9.24
CA LEU A 35 2.60 4.40 10.38
C LEU A 35 4.01 4.71 10.88
N SER A 36 4.97 5.01 10.00
CA SER A 36 6.33 5.42 10.38
C SER A 36 6.35 6.75 11.11
N ARG A 37 5.41 7.65 10.78
CA ARG A 37 5.24 8.96 11.44
C ARG A 37 4.42 8.89 12.73
N GLY A 38 4.03 7.66 13.14
CA GLY A 38 3.36 7.40 14.40
C GLY A 38 1.85 7.54 14.37
N ALA A 39 1.21 7.43 13.20
CA ALA A 39 -0.22 7.19 13.16
C ALA A 39 -0.55 5.94 14.00
N GLU A 40 -1.59 6.02 14.83
CA GLU A 40 -1.96 4.93 15.73
C GLU A 40 -2.48 3.71 14.97
N LYS A 41 -3.35 3.97 14.01
CA LYS A 41 -3.96 2.97 13.13
C LYS A 41 -4.51 3.63 11.87
N ILE A 42 -4.70 2.83 10.83
CA ILE A 42 -5.33 3.26 9.59
C ILE A 42 -6.58 2.40 9.38
N ILE A 43 -7.72 3.02 9.10
CA ILE A 43 -8.98 2.35 8.76
C ILE A 43 -9.10 2.34 7.24
N PRO A 44 -8.79 1.21 6.57
CA PRO A 44 -8.93 1.13 5.12
C PRO A 44 -10.41 0.97 4.74
N VAL A 45 -10.94 1.86 3.93
CA VAL A 45 -12.33 1.78 3.47
C VAL A 45 -12.41 1.82 1.94
N GLY A 46 -13.24 0.95 1.37
CA GLY A 46 -13.49 0.94 -0.08
C GLY A 46 -14.49 2.03 -0.51
N ASP A 47 -15.45 2.33 0.35
CA ASP A 47 -16.51 3.33 0.08
C ASP A 47 -16.16 4.68 0.72
N ALA A 48 -16.12 5.72 -0.11
CA ALA A 48 -15.85 7.07 0.31
C ALA A 48 -16.92 7.64 1.27
N ASN A 49 -18.20 7.22 1.11
CA ASN A 49 -19.26 7.66 2.01
C ASN A 49 -19.03 7.17 3.43
N LEU A 50 -18.46 5.97 3.57
CA LEU A 50 -18.07 5.45 4.89
C LEU A 50 -16.96 6.30 5.52
N ALA A 51 -16.00 6.80 4.72
CA ALA A 51 -14.96 7.69 5.22
C ALA A 51 -15.54 8.98 5.80
N TYR A 52 -16.45 9.63 5.08
CA TYR A 52 -17.12 10.84 5.58
C TYR A 52 -17.93 10.57 6.86
N LYS A 53 -18.69 9.47 6.89
CA LYS A 53 -19.46 9.07 8.08
C LYS A 53 -18.54 8.86 9.30
N LEU A 54 -17.43 8.16 9.13
CA LEU A 54 -16.46 7.93 10.21
C LEU A 54 -15.86 9.26 10.73
N LYS A 55 -15.64 10.24 9.84
CA LYS A 55 -15.18 11.58 10.23
C LYS A 55 -16.25 12.36 11.00
N GLU A 56 -17.52 12.28 10.60
CA GLU A 56 -18.63 12.91 11.31
C GLU A 56 -18.78 12.33 12.73
N GLU A 57 -18.70 11.01 12.86
CA GLU A 57 -18.77 10.31 14.14
C GLU A 57 -17.52 10.58 15.02
N ASN A 58 -16.37 10.80 14.40
CA ASN A 58 -15.06 11.00 15.06
C ASN A 58 -14.31 12.19 14.44
N PRO A 59 -14.63 13.43 14.81
CA PRO A 59 -14.04 14.63 14.18
C PRO A 59 -12.51 14.73 14.27
N THR A 60 -11.86 13.98 15.16
CA THR A 60 -10.41 13.95 15.32
C THR A 60 -9.70 13.04 14.32
N TYR A 61 -10.44 12.19 13.60
CA TYR A 61 -9.85 11.33 12.56
C TYR A 61 -9.33 12.17 11.40
N ILE A 62 -8.24 11.72 10.80
CA ILE A 62 -7.69 12.30 9.56
C ILE A 62 -8.29 11.53 8.39
N LEU A 63 -8.84 12.25 7.41
CA LEU A 63 -9.22 11.65 6.13
C LEU A 63 -8.06 11.73 5.15
N ALA A 64 -7.62 10.60 4.64
CA ALA A 64 -6.62 10.49 3.59
C ALA A 64 -7.18 9.72 2.39
N GLY A 65 -6.92 10.18 1.18
CA GLY A 65 -7.34 9.42 0.01
C GLY A 65 -7.57 10.24 -1.25
N GLU A 66 -7.87 9.49 -2.31
CA GLU A 66 -7.97 10.03 -3.66
C GLU A 66 -9.07 9.34 -4.48
N ARG A 67 -9.46 10.03 -5.57
CA ARG A 67 -10.10 9.43 -6.75
C ARG A 67 -9.43 10.01 -8.00
N HIS A 68 -9.00 9.13 -8.91
CA HIS A 68 -8.24 9.51 -10.12
C HIS A 68 -6.98 10.33 -9.79
N GLY A 69 -6.27 9.95 -8.72
CA GLY A 69 -5.07 10.61 -8.22
C GLY A 69 -5.31 11.92 -7.45
N LYS A 70 -6.51 12.50 -7.51
CA LYS A 70 -6.82 13.79 -6.88
C LYS A 70 -7.39 13.61 -5.48
N ILE A 71 -6.95 14.49 -4.56
CA ILE A 71 -7.51 14.54 -3.21
C ILE A 71 -9.04 14.70 -3.25
N MET A 72 -9.74 13.99 -2.41
CA MET A 72 -11.19 14.05 -2.33
C MET A 72 -11.65 15.34 -1.62
N PRO A 73 -12.81 15.91 -2.01
CA PRO A 73 -13.35 17.09 -1.33
C PRO A 73 -13.49 16.88 0.18
N GLY A 74 -12.98 17.83 0.97
CA GLY A 74 -13.06 17.77 2.43
C GLY A 74 -12.12 16.77 3.12
N PHE A 75 -11.23 16.13 2.38
CA PHE A 75 -10.19 15.31 2.96
C PHE A 75 -9.02 16.16 3.44
N ASP A 76 -8.37 15.69 4.51
CA ASP A 76 -7.23 16.37 5.13
C ASP A 76 -5.93 16.10 4.32
N LEU A 77 -5.81 14.91 3.73
CA LEU A 77 -4.67 14.45 2.93
C LEU A 77 -5.13 13.79 1.62
N GLY A 78 -4.34 13.97 0.58
CA GLY A 78 -4.43 13.17 -0.64
C GLY A 78 -3.81 11.78 -0.46
N ASN A 79 -3.30 11.24 -1.56
CA ASN A 79 -2.58 9.97 -1.57
C ASN A 79 -1.09 10.21 -1.89
N SER A 80 -0.44 11.12 -1.10
CA SER A 80 0.93 11.58 -1.30
C SER A 80 1.78 11.31 -0.05
N PRO A 81 2.84 10.49 -0.14
CA PRO A 81 3.83 10.33 0.93
C PRO A 81 4.49 11.66 1.33
N ASP A 82 4.73 12.57 0.39
CA ASP A 82 5.32 13.88 0.65
C ASP A 82 4.42 14.76 1.54
N ASP A 83 3.10 14.68 1.34
CA ASP A 83 2.14 15.39 2.19
C ASP A 83 2.06 14.78 3.60
N VAL A 84 2.18 13.46 3.71
CA VAL A 84 2.27 12.79 5.03
C VAL A 84 3.46 13.29 5.82
N LEU A 85 4.62 13.50 5.18
CA LEU A 85 5.82 14.00 5.86
C LEU A 85 5.64 15.42 6.43
N LYS A 86 4.73 16.22 5.86
CA LYS A 86 4.44 17.60 6.27
C LYS A 86 3.31 17.71 7.29
N THR A 87 2.62 16.59 7.57
CA THR A 87 1.41 16.57 8.40
C THR A 87 1.69 15.93 9.77
N ASP A 88 1.09 16.46 10.82
CA ASP A 88 1.13 15.84 12.16
C ASP A 88 0.07 14.73 12.27
N VAL A 89 0.52 13.51 12.11
CA VAL A 89 -0.31 12.29 12.17
C VAL A 89 -0.06 11.47 13.44
N LYS A 90 0.85 11.93 14.33
CA LYS A 90 1.25 11.17 15.52
C LYS A 90 0.07 10.94 16.46
N GLY A 91 -0.16 9.66 16.81
CA GLY A 91 -1.27 9.23 17.67
C GLY A 91 -2.66 9.44 17.06
N LYS A 92 -2.76 9.72 15.76
CA LYS A 92 -4.02 9.89 15.07
C LYS A 92 -4.50 8.59 14.43
N THR A 93 -5.82 8.42 14.39
CA THR A 93 -6.46 7.44 13.51
C THR A 93 -6.66 8.08 12.14
N VAL A 94 -6.25 7.38 11.09
CA VAL A 94 -6.41 7.82 9.70
C VAL A 94 -7.44 6.94 9.01
N VAL A 95 -8.44 7.52 8.39
CA VAL A 95 -9.37 6.80 7.49
C VAL A 95 -8.84 6.95 6.08
N HIS A 96 -8.50 5.84 5.43
CA HIS A 96 -7.86 5.83 4.13
C HIS A 96 -8.73 5.18 3.06
N THR A 97 -8.95 5.87 1.94
CA THR A 97 -9.72 5.35 0.80
C THR A 97 -9.09 5.73 -0.52
N THR A 98 -8.83 4.74 -1.37
CA THR A 98 -8.19 4.92 -2.68
C THR A 98 -8.91 4.15 -3.77
N SER A 99 -8.56 4.43 -5.02
CA SER A 99 -9.12 3.77 -6.19
C SER A 99 -8.64 2.33 -6.37
N ALA A 100 -7.49 1.95 -5.76
CA ALA A 100 -6.84 0.65 -5.96
C ALA A 100 -6.50 -0.07 -4.65
N GLY A 101 -5.56 0.40 -3.85
CA GLY A 101 -5.03 -0.34 -2.68
C GLY A 101 -6.10 -0.72 -1.66
N THR A 102 -6.94 0.23 -1.23
CA THR A 102 -8.01 -0.06 -0.27
C THR A 102 -9.10 -0.97 -0.85
N GLN A 103 -9.30 -0.95 -2.18
CA GLN A 103 -10.18 -1.90 -2.86
C GLN A 103 -9.60 -3.33 -2.81
N GLY A 104 -8.28 -3.48 -2.93
CA GLY A 104 -7.61 -4.77 -2.77
C GLY A 104 -7.87 -5.38 -1.40
N ILE A 105 -7.67 -4.60 -0.34
CA ILE A 105 -7.95 -5.03 1.05
C ILE A 105 -9.43 -5.44 1.21
N ALA A 106 -10.36 -4.62 0.70
CA ALA A 106 -11.79 -4.87 0.83
C ALA A 106 -12.26 -6.13 0.08
N ASN A 107 -11.61 -6.47 -1.04
CA ASN A 107 -12.00 -7.60 -1.90
C ASN A 107 -11.23 -8.90 -1.61
N ALA A 108 -10.17 -8.90 -0.82
CA ALA A 108 -9.41 -10.10 -0.44
C ALA A 108 -10.16 -10.94 0.62
N THR A 109 -11.43 -11.27 0.36
CA THR A 109 -12.32 -11.91 1.33
C THR A 109 -12.01 -13.38 1.59
N GLY A 110 -11.21 -14.02 0.75
CA GLY A 110 -10.74 -15.40 0.92
C GLY A 110 -9.37 -15.52 1.62
N ALA A 111 -8.78 -14.40 2.04
CA ALA A 111 -7.52 -14.37 2.76
C ALA A 111 -7.68 -14.78 4.22
N ASP A 112 -6.72 -15.56 4.74
CA ASP A 112 -6.64 -15.87 6.18
C ASP A 112 -5.98 -14.70 6.95
N GLU A 113 -5.05 -14.01 6.30
CA GLU A 113 -4.34 -12.85 6.83
C GLU A 113 -4.03 -11.88 5.68
N ILE A 114 -4.10 -10.57 5.94
CA ILE A 114 -3.81 -9.54 4.93
C ILE A 114 -2.68 -8.62 5.41
N LEU A 115 -1.70 -8.41 4.53
CA LEU A 115 -0.65 -7.41 4.66
C LEU A 115 -0.77 -6.35 3.55
N GLY A 116 -0.38 -5.11 3.85
CA GLY A 116 -0.12 -4.07 2.86
C GLY A 116 1.37 -3.97 2.57
N ALA A 117 1.76 -3.87 1.31
CA ALA A 117 3.15 -3.72 0.93
C ALA A 117 3.37 -2.77 -0.24
N SER A 118 4.54 -2.16 -0.23
CA SER A 118 5.13 -1.44 -1.35
C SER A 118 6.66 -1.66 -1.34
N LEU A 119 7.39 -1.04 -2.25
CA LEU A 119 8.86 -1.15 -2.29
C LEU A 119 9.51 -0.70 -0.97
N VAL A 120 8.92 0.24 -0.24
CA VAL A 120 9.48 0.79 0.99
C VAL A 120 9.51 -0.17 2.18
N ASN A 121 8.70 -1.25 2.17
CA ASN A 121 8.67 -2.27 3.21
C ASN A 121 8.72 -3.71 2.65
N ALA A 122 9.17 -3.86 1.41
CA ALA A 122 9.15 -5.14 0.69
C ALA A 122 9.96 -6.23 1.41
N ARG A 123 11.18 -5.93 1.86
CA ARG A 123 12.04 -6.88 2.59
C ARG A 123 11.45 -7.28 3.93
N ALA A 124 10.85 -6.36 4.65
CA ALA A 124 10.17 -6.67 5.91
C ALA A 124 9.00 -7.61 5.66
N THR A 125 8.20 -7.34 4.62
CA THR A 125 7.10 -8.21 4.20
C THR A 125 7.59 -9.60 3.81
N ALA A 126 8.66 -9.71 3.01
CA ALA A 126 9.25 -10.99 2.63
C ALA A 126 9.73 -11.79 3.85
N LYS A 127 10.40 -11.14 4.81
CA LYS A 127 10.85 -11.78 6.06
C LYS A 127 9.68 -12.29 6.90
N TYR A 128 8.58 -11.52 6.95
CA TYR A 128 7.36 -11.95 7.62
C TYR A 128 6.77 -13.19 6.95
N ILE A 129 6.63 -13.18 5.62
CA ILE A 129 6.14 -14.32 4.83
C ILE A 129 6.96 -15.58 5.14
N ALA A 130 8.30 -15.47 5.10
CA ALA A 130 9.20 -16.61 5.33
C ALA A 130 9.04 -17.24 6.73
N LYS A 131 8.65 -16.43 7.73
CA LYS A 131 8.46 -16.88 9.12
C LYS A 131 7.01 -17.28 9.44
N SER A 132 6.04 -16.95 8.58
CA SER A 132 4.61 -17.04 8.87
C SER A 132 4.07 -18.46 8.99
N GLY A 133 4.73 -19.44 8.36
CA GLY A 133 4.28 -20.84 8.31
C GLY A 133 3.14 -21.11 7.32
N TYR A 134 2.67 -20.12 6.58
CA TYR A 134 1.64 -20.32 5.56
C TYR A 134 2.16 -21.16 4.38
N GLU A 135 1.35 -22.14 3.96
CA GLU A 135 1.65 -22.94 2.76
C GLU A 135 1.32 -22.19 1.47
N ASN A 136 0.25 -21.39 1.50
CA ASN A 136 -0.21 -20.59 0.37
C ASN A 136 -0.08 -19.10 0.67
N VAL A 137 0.56 -18.39 -0.26
CA VAL A 137 0.74 -16.94 -0.22
C VAL A 137 0.23 -16.35 -1.53
N SER A 138 -0.63 -15.35 -1.44
CA SER A 138 -1.13 -14.58 -2.57
C SER A 138 -0.54 -13.18 -2.53
N ILE A 139 0.17 -12.75 -3.57
CA ILE A 139 0.66 -11.38 -3.71
C ILE A 139 -0.21 -10.72 -4.77
N VAL A 140 -0.97 -9.69 -4.40
CA VAL A 140 -1.98 -9.05 -5.26
C VAL A 140 -1.50 -7.67 -5.64
N CYS A 141 -1.16 -7.47 -6.90
CA CYS A 141 -0.78 -6.19 -7.48
C CYS A 141 -2.05 -5.43 -7.87
N MET A 142 -2.28 -4.26 -7.31
CA MET A 142 -3.53 -3.53 -7.53
C MET A 142 -3.56 -2.68 -8.79
N GLY A 143 -2.38 -2.27 -9.27
CA GLY A 143 -2.26 -1.54 -10.53
C GLY A 143 -2.91 -0.15 -10.52
N LEU A 144 -3.03 0.42 -11.71
CA LEU A 144 -3.63 1.73 -11.88
C LEU A 144 -5.17 1.64 -11.75
N GLU A 145 -5.71 2.33 -10.75
CA GLU A 145 -7.16 2.39 -10.45
C GLU A 145 -7.82 1.00 -10.30
N ALA A 146 -7.03 -0.03 -10.00
CA ALA A 146 -7.46 -1.43 -9.98
C ALA A 146 -8.05 -1.94 -11.33
N LEU A 147 -7.72 -1.28 -12.44
CA LEU A 147 -8.19 -1.57 -13.80
C LEU A 147 -7.09 -2.09 -14.72
N SER A 148 -5.85 -1.62 -14.54
CA SER A 148 -4.73 -1.99 -15.40
C SER A 148 -3.50 -2.35 -14.56
N PRO A 149 -2.84 -3.50 -14.83
CA PRO A 149 -1.58 -3.84 -14.18
C PRO A 149 -0.51 -2.76 -14.40
N THR A 150 0.39 -2.62 -13.43
CA THR A 150 1.51 -1.67 -13.49
C THR A 150 2.84 -2.34 -13.20
N GLU A 151 3.91 -1.75 -13.73
CA GLU A 151 5.26 -2.30 -13.62
C GLU A 151 5.77 -2.22 -12.18
N GLU A 152 5.51 -1.13 -11.45
CA GLU A 152 6.00 -0.96 -10.08
C GLU A 152 5.42 -1.97 -9.10
N ASP A 153 4.11 -2.28 -9.22
CA ASP A 153 3.48 -3.27 -8.37
C ASP A 153 3.99 -4.69 -8.69
N THR A 154 4.14 -4.98 -9.98
CA THR A 154 4.70 -6.27 -10.43
C THR A 154 6.14 -6.43 -9.98
N LEU A 155 6.97 -5.39 -10.12
CA LEU A 155 8.35 -5.37 -9.64
C LEU A 155 8.43 -5.62 -8.13
N CYS A 156 7.57 -4.96 -7.35
CA CYS A 156 7.51 -5.15 -5.89
C CYS A 156 7.13 -6.61 -5.54
N ALA A 157 6.15 -7.18 -6.24
CA ALA A 157 5.71 -8.57 -6.04
C ALA A 157 6.83 -9.58 -6.36
N GLU A 158 7.51 -9.39 -7.48
CA GLU A 158 8.65 -10.23 -7.90
C GLU A 158 9.81 -10.12 -6.93
N TYR A 159 10.12 -8.92 -6.43
CA TYR A 159 11.16 -8.69 -5.43
C TYR A 159 10.84 -9.39 -4.11
N ILE A 160 9.63 -9.23 -3.57
CA ILE A 160 9.19 -9.95 -2.36
C ILE A 160 9.32 -11.45 -2.55
N LYS A 161 8.82 -11.98 -3.67
CA LYS A 161 8.91 -13.41 -3.99
C LYS A 161 10.34 -13.88 -4.11
N ALA A 162 11.21 -13.12 -4.79
CA ALA A 162 12.63 -13.48 -4.97
C ALA A 162 13.36 -13.55 -3.62
N ILE A 163 13.08 -12.63 -2.68
CA ILE A 163 13.67 -12.70 -1.33
C ILE A 163 13.20 -13.97 -0.61
N VAL A 164 11.92 -14.31 -0.66
CA VAL A 164 11.38 -15.51 0.00
C VAL A 164 11.97 -16.79 -0.60
N GLU A 165 12.22 -16.81 -1.92
CA GLU A 165 12.82 -17.94 -2.63
C GLU A 165 14.35 -17.98 -2.56
N GLY A 166 15.02 -16.97 -1.98
CA GLY A 166 16.47 -16.85 -1.91
C GLY A 166 17.14 -16.51 -3.25
N LYS A 167 16.41 -15.87 -4.16
CA LYS A 167 16.83 -15.48 -5.52
C LYS A 167 17.01 -13.98 -5.71
N GLU A 168 17.08 -13.23 -4.63
CA GLU A 168 17.16 -11.77 -4.66
C GLU A 168 18.31 -11.23 -5.55
N SER A 169 19.45 -11.92 -5.58
CA SER A 169 20.61 -11.52 -6.37
C SER A 169 20.39 -11.61 -7.90
N GLU A 170 19.29 -12.21 -8.35
CA GLU A 170 18.93 -12.28 -9.76
C GLU A 170 18.27 -10.99 -10.26
N LEU A 171 17.87 -10.07 -9.35
CA LEU A 171 17.19 -8.81 -9.66
C LEU A 171 18.12 -7.61 -9.47
N ASP A 172 18.29 -6.80 -10.50
CA ASP A 172 18.93 -5.48 -10.39
C ASP A 172 17.88 -4.39 -10.06
N MET A 173 17.46 -4.37 -8.79
CA MET A 173 16.43 -3.45 -8.32
C MET A 173 16.74 -1.99 -8.60
N LYS A 174 18.00 -1.58 -8.58
CA LYS A 174 18.39 -0.20 -8.87
C LYS A 174 18.07 0.16 -10.34
N LYS A 175 18.39 -0.72 -11.26
CA LYS A 175 18.11 -0.54 -12.69
C LYS A 175 16.60 -0.58 -12.96
N GLU A 176 15.90 -1.54 -12.34
CA GLU A 176 14.45 -1.67 -12.53
C GLU A 176 13.69 -0.45 -12.00
N ILE A 177 14.03 0.04 -10.79
CA ILE A 177 13.44 1.27 -10.23
C ILE A 177 13.73 2.49 -11.13
N GLU A 178 14.94 2.63 -11.66
CA GLU A 178 15.26 3.73 -12.56
C GLU A 178 14.42 3.70 -13.84
N SER A 179 14.13 2.50 -14.35
CA SER A 179 13.29 2.33 -15.55
C SER A 179 11.84 2.80 -15.34
N LEU A 180 11.32 2.74 -14.11
CA LEU A 180 9.98 3.21 -13.79
C LEU A 180 9.78 4.69 -14.07
N LYS A 181 10.83 5.51 -14.09
CA LYS A 181 10.74 6.95 -14.41
C LYS A 181 10.19 7.22 -15.81
N THR A 182 10.35 6.28 -16.72
CA THR A 182 9.91 6.43 -18.12
C THR A 182 8.70 5.55 -18.46
N THR A 183 8.20 4.79 -17.50
CA THR A 183 7.04 3.92 -17.64
C THR A 183 5.94 4.35 -16.67
N SER A 184 5.53 3.52 -15.74
CA SER A 184 4.43 3.81 -14.80
C SER A 184 4.66 5.00 -13.87
N GLY A 185 5.91 5.34 -13.60
CA GLY A 185 6.31 6.51 -12.82
C GLY A 185 6.44 7.82 -13.62
N ALA A 186 6.31 7.81 -14.95
CA ALA A 186 6.51 9.00 -15.79
C ALA A 186 5.62 10.19 -15.40
N LYS A 187 4.43 9.92 -14.87
CA LYS A 187 3.48 10.93 -14.38
C LYS A 187 4.06 11.84 -13.29
N PHE A 188 4.99 11.36 -12.47
CA PHE A 188 5.63 12.16 -11.42
C PHE A 188 6.65 13.17 -11.94
N PHE A 189 7.12 13.00 -13.18
CA PHE A 189 8.08 13.88 -13.86
C PHE A 189 7.39 14.82 -14.86
N ASP A 190 6.08 14.73 -15.01
CA ASP A 190 5.29 15.65 -15.81
C ASP A 190 4.91 16.88 -15.00
N LYS A 191 5.56 18.02 -15.31
CA LYS A 191 5.33 19.30 -14.63
C LYS A 191 3.86 19.75 -14.68
N ALA A 192 3.09 19.33 -15.68
CA ALA A 192 1.67 19.67 -15.80
C ALA A 192 0.80 18.91 -14.79
N GLN A 193 1.32 17.84 -14.19
CA GLN A 193 0.62 16.99 -13.22
C GLN A 193 1.22 17.10 -11.81
N ASN A 194 2.18 18.00 -11.58
CA ASN A 194 2.92 18.07 -10.30
C ASN A 194 2.03 18.33 -9.08
N ASP A 195 0.90 18.97 -9.25
CA ASP A 195 -0.08 19.19 -8.17
C ASP A 195 -0.76 17.88 -7.71
N VAL A 196 -0.83 16.87 -8.58
CA VAL A 196 -1.45 15.57 -8.31
C VAL A 196 -0.40 14.50 -8.06
N PHE A 197 0.71 14.55 -8.80
CA PHE A 197 1.81 13.60 -8.76
C PHE A 197 3.14 14.34 -8.56
N PRO A 198 3.43 14.82 -7.32
CA PRO A 198 4.71 15.47 -7.03
C PRO A 198 5.88 14.54 -7.30
N GLU A 199 6.95 15.04 -7.90
CA GLU A 199 8.17 14.27 -8.21
C GLU A 199 8.73 13.55 -6.97
N ASN A 200 8.64 14.18 -5.80
CA ASN A 200 9.13 13.60 -4.54
C ASN A 200 8.40 12.32 -4.16
N ASP A 201 7.13 12.17 -4.51
CA ASP A 201 6.37 10.94 -4.26
C ASP A 201 6.96 9.73 -4.97
N PHE A 202 7.54 9.92 -6.17
CA PHE A 202 8.26 8.84 -6.85
C PHE A 202 9.41 8.33 -5.98
N TYR A 203 10.29 9.24 -5.55
CA TYR A 203 11.45 8.85 -4.75
C TYR A 203 11.08 8.29 -3.39
N LEU A 204 10.06 8.85 -2.74
CA LEU A 204 9.56 8.34 -1.47
C LEU A 204 8.95 6.95 -1.60
N SER A 205 8.20 6.67 -2.67
CA SER A 205 7.58 5.36 -2.90
C SER A 205 8.55 4.30 -3.39
N THR A 206 9.68 4.70 -3.98
CA THR A 206 10.71 3.80 -4.49
C THR A 206 11.96 3.71 -3.60
N ASP A 207 11.95 4.31 -2.41
CA ASP A 207 13.02 4.19 -1.41
C ASP A 207 13.05 2.77 -0.83
N LEU A 208 13.72 1.89 -1.58
CA LEU A 208 13.67 0.43 -1.40
C LEU A 208 14.06 0.02 0.02
N ASP A 209 13.21 -0.81 0.65
CA ASP A 209 13.45 -1.40 1.98
C ASP A 209 13.68 -0.38 3.11
N LYS A 210 13.11 0.82 2.96
CA LYS A 210 13.24 1.92 3.93
C LYS A 210 12.77 1.55 5.33
N PHE A 211 11.69 0.77 5.41
CA PHE A 211 11.06 0.39 6.65
C PHE A 211 11.21 -1.10 6.96
N ASP A 212 11.51 -1.42 8.22
CA ASP A 212 11.74 -2.77 8.72
C ASP A 212 10.52 -3.39 9.44
N PHE A 213 9.33 -2.84 9.20
CA PHE A 213 8.07 -3.32 9.72
C PHE A 213 7.09 -3.76 8.62
N VAL A 214 6.11 -4.57 8.99
CA VAL A 214 4.99 -4.92 8.11
C VAL A 214 3.74 -4.13 8.47
N ILE A 215 2.87 -3.92 7.48
CA ILE A 215 1.55 -3.31 7.63
C ILE A 215 0.55 -4.46 7.62
N LYS A 216 -0.14 -4.69 8.72
CA LYS A 216 -1.02 -5.85 8.88
C LYS A 216 -2.45 -5.42 9.18
N LEU A 217 -3.41 -6.03 8.47
CA LEU A 217 -4.83 -5.89 8.78
C LEU A 217 -5.15 -6.70 10.04
N SER A 218 -5.81 -6.06 10.98
CA SER A 218 -6.30 -6.65 12.21
C SER A 218 -7.66 -6.07 12.58
N GLU A 219 -8.31 -6.59 13.59
CA GLU A 219 -9.48 -5.96 14.20
C GLU A 219 -9.06 -5.19 15.45
N ASP A 220 -9.64 -4.02 15.65
CA ASP A 220 -9.49 -3.28 16.90
C ASP A 220 -10.51 -3.75 17.95
N GLU A 221 -10.48 -3.14 19.12
CA GLU A 221 -11.37 -3.47 20.25
C GLU A 221 -12.87 -3.33 19.96
N ASN A 222 -13.22 -2.59 18.91
CA ASN A 222 -14.60 -2.39 18.47
C ASN A 222 -14.97 -3.31 17.29
N GLY A 223 -14.08 -4.23 16.90
CA GLY A 223 -14.26 -5.11 15.74
C GLY A 223 -14.08 -4.41 14.39
N MET A 224 -13.50 -3.20 14.40
CA MET A 224 -13.23 -2.47 13.15
C MET A 224 -11.92 -2.96 12.52
N LYS A 225 -11.95 -3.21 11.22
CA LYS A 225 -10.74 -3.58 10.46
C LYS A 225 -9.79 -2.38 10.36
N VAL A 226 -8.54 -2.59 10.80
CA VAL A 226 -7.52 -1.56 10.85
C VAL A 226 -6.16 -2.10 10.37
N MET A 227 -5.43 -1.29 9.62
CA MET A 227 -4.03 -1.55 9.30
C MET A 227 -3.16 -1.00 10.41
N LYS A 228 -2.26 -1.84 10.92
CA LYS A 228 -1.31 -1.49 11.98
C LYS A 228 0.10 -1.88 11.61
N LYS A 229 1.05 -1.15 12.18
CA LYS A 229 2.46 -1.50 12.15
C LYS A 229 2.72 -2.72 13.03
N VAL A 230 3.46 -3.70 12.50
CA VAL A 230 3.97 -4.86 13.24
C VAL A 230 5.48 -4.93 13.04
N GLU A 231 6.23 -4.86 14.14
CA GLU A 231 7.68 -5.04 14.14
C GLU A 231 8.04 -6.52 13.94
N LEU A 232 9.23 -6.84 13.37
CA LEU A 232 9.68 -8.20 13.03
C LEU A 232 10.52 -8.85 14.11
#